data_e48be59e639c0b0683aa05d83376ba77
#
_entry.id   e48be59e639c0b0683aa05d83376ba77
#
_cell.length_a   1.000
_cell.length_b   1.000
_cell.length_c   1.000
_cell.angle_alpha   90.00
_cell.angle_beta   90.00
_cell.angle_gamma   90.00
#
_symmetry.space_group_name_H-M   'P 1'
#
loop_
_entity.id
_entity.type
_entity.pdbx_description
1 polymer ?
#
loop_
_entity_poly.entity_id
_entity_poly.type
_entity_poly.pdbx_seq_one_letter_code
_entity_poly.pdbx_strand_id
1 'polypeptide(L)'
;MFKKGLVFGQYFNYQGIKMFWSNLIFKRQAFVPHVRAHSVAHINYAKLHGLGVRYIVFDKDNTLTAPYARTYFNKQIETAMLKNCKEAFGINNMAVLSNSVGSKDDPDYAEAKIVEESLGIRVIRHEKKKPAVHEDIMHHFGAIEEHLIAIVGDRILSDVVLGNHLGMFTVYVDPLHIDKENFVVKAVRSFENKIVPKICPKEPHKHPLITDDDQLDDLMKRQ
;
A
#
# COMPACT_ATOMS: atom_id res chain seq x y z
N MET A 1 -35.04 8.03 5.43
CA MET A 1 -34.96 8.25 3.95
C MET A 1 -33.66 8.97 3.69
N PHE A 2 -32.55 8.22 3.52
CA PHE A 2 -31.20 8.77 3.33
C PHE A 2 -31.03 9.11 1.85
N LYS A 3 -30.83 10.37 1.53
CA LYS A 3 -30.46 10.83 0.19
C LYS A 3 -29.09 10.25 -0.17
N LYS A 4 -29.06 9.29 -1.11
CA LYS A 4 -27.87 8.93 -1.86
C LYS A 4 -27.50 10.10 -2.78
N GLY A 5 -26.78 11.07 -2.26
CA GLY A 5 -26.06 12.03 -3.09
C GLY A 5 -24.86 11.30 -3.68
N LEU A 6 -24.86 11.08 -4.99
CA LEU A 6 -23.69 10.63 -5.72
C LEU A 6 -22.59 11.69 -5.57
N VAL A 7 -21.64 11.49 -4.67
CA VAL A 7 -20.45 12.34 -4.57
C VAL A 7 -19.44 11.86 -5.62
N PHE A 8 -19.61 12.31 -6.85
CA PHE A 8 -18.70 12.05 -7.96
C PHE A 8 -17.27 12.57 -7.68
N GLY A 9 -17.11 13.51 -6.74
CA GLY A 9 -15.84 14.13 -6.38
C GLY A 9 -14.89 13.24 -5.55
N GLN A 10 -15.36 12.18 -4.90
CA GLN A 10 -14.52 11.30 -4.07
C GLN A 10 -13.59 10.40 -4.87
N TYR A 11 -13.86 10.20 -6.16
CA TYR A 11 -13.11 9.23 -7.00
C TYR A 11 -12.11 9.89 -7.93
N PHE A 12 -12.14 11.22 -8.10
CA PHE A 12 -11.29 11.92 -9.05
C PHE A 12 -10.06 12.49 -8.35
N ASN A 13 -8.98 11.72 -8.34
CA ASN A 13 -7.68 12.18 -7.83
C ASN A 13 -6.87 12.80 -9.00
N TYR A 14 -7.04 14.11 -9.24
CA TYR A 14 -6.34 14.84 -10.30
C TYR A 14 -4.81 14.74 -10.18
N GLN A 15 -4.27 14.78 -8.95
CA GLN A 15 -2.83 14.64 -8.72
C GLN A 15 -2.35 13.24 -9.07
N GLY A 16 -3.12 12.20 -8.72
CA GLY A 16 -2.84 10.83 -9.12
C GLY A 16 -2.84 10.64 -10.64
N ILE A 17 -3.79 11.27 -11.34
CA ILE A 17 -3.87 11.21 -12.81
C ILE A 17 -2.68 11.92 -13.45
N LYS A 18 -2.32 13.11 -12.99
CA LYS A 18 -1.16 13.87 -13.50
C LYS A 18 0.14 13.09 -13.27
N MET A 19 0.31 12.51 -12.09
CA MET A 19 1.47 11.70 -11.76
C MET A 19 1.52 10.40 -12.59
N PHE A 20 0.36 9.78 -12.84
CA PHE A 20 0.24 8.62 -13.74
C PHE A 20 0.78 8.94 -15.14
N TRP A 21 0.27 9.99 -15.80
CA TRP A 21 0.70 10.36 -17.14
C TRP A 21 2.17 10.75 -17.21
N SER A 22 2.67 11.50 -16.20
CA SER A 22 4.09 11.84 -16.11
C SER A 22 4.97 10.59 -16.00
N ASN A 23 4.61 9.66 -15.11
CA ASN A 23 5.35 8.41 -14.93
C ASN A 23 5.26 7.48 -16.14
N LEU A 24 4.08 7.40 -16.78
CA LEU A 24 3.88 6.60 -17.97
C LEU A 24 4.79 7.01 -19.13
N ILE A 25 5.03 8.30 -19.28
CA ILE A 25 5.87 8.85 -20.35
C ILE A 25 7.36 8.78 -19.99
N PHE A 26 7.72 9.12 -18.75
CA PHE A 26 9.11 9.36 -18.35
C PHE A 26 9.71 8.31 -17.41
N LYS A 27 8.89 7.58 -16.63
CA LYS A 27 9.36 6.68 -15.56
C LYS A 27 8.55 5.37 -15.51
N ARG A 28 8.54 4.60 -16.59
CA ARG A 28 7.76 3.34 -16.67
C ARG A 28 8.11 2.33 -15.58
N GLN A 29 9.34 2.33 -15.06
CA GLN A 29 9.75 1.50 -13.94
C GLN A 29 8.97 1.79 -12.65
N ALA A 30 8.39 3.00 -12.49
CA ALA A 30 7.58 3.33 -11.32
C ALA A 30 6.34 2.42 -11.14
N PHE A 31 5.91 1.71 -12.17
CA PHE A 31 4.77 0.78 -12.12
C PHE A 31 5.18 -0.65 -11.76
N VAL A 32 6.47 -0.94 -11.62
CA VAL A 32 6.96 -2.29 -11.34
C VAL A 32 7.32 -2.38 -9.86
N PRO A 33 6.64 -3.23 -9.06
CA PRO A 33 6.97 -3.43 -7.66
C PRO A 33 8.28 -4.20 -7.52
N HIS A 34 9.01 -3.99 -6.43
CA HIS A 34 10.20 -4.76 -6.12
C HIS A 34 9.88 -6.23 -5.85
N VAL A 35 8.75 -6.50 -5.19
CA VAL A 35 8.28 -7.85 -4.86
C VAL A 35 6.78 -7.98 -5.13
N ARG A 36 6.34 -9.16 -5.56
CA ARG A 36 4.93 -9.55 -5.67
C ARG A 36 4.62 -10.70 -4.73
N ALA A 37 3.56 -10.60 -3.94
CA ALA A 37 3.08 -11.63 -3.03
C ALA A 37 1.59 -11.88 -3.23
N HIS A 38 1.10 -13.10 -2.96
CA HIS A 38 -0.34 -13.39 -3.01
C HIS A 38 -1.13 -12.64 -1.94
N SER A 39 -0.56 -12.43 -0.79
CA SER A 39 -1.14 -11.61 0.28
C SER A 39 -0.07 -11.25 1.29
N VAL A 40 -0.41 -10.38 2.23
CA VAL A 40 0.48 -10.02 3.34
C VAL A 40 0.89 -11.22 4.20
N ALA A 41 0.11 -12.30 4.19
CA ALA A 41 0.44 -13.53 4.92
C ALA A 41 1.62 -14.32 4.31
N HIS A 42 1.94 -14.07 3.04
CA HIS A 42 3.02 -14.73 2.31
C HIS A 42 4.33 -13.94 2.33
N ILE A 43 4.39 -12.80 2.98
CA ILE A 43 5.61 -12.00 3.12
C ILE A 43 6.47 -12.58 4.26
N ASN A 44 7.78 -12.71 4.00
CA ASN A 44 8.75 -13.03 5.04
C ASN A 44 9.26 -11.74 5.70
N TYR A 45 8.57 -11.31 6.75
CA TYR A 45 8.87 -10.06 7.44
C TYR A 45 10.25 -10.02 8.08
N ALA A 46 10.73 -11.15 8.61
CA ALA A 46 12.07 -11.22 9.20
C ALA A 46 13.16 -11.00 8.13
N LYS A 47 13.01 -11.58 6.93
CA LYS A 47 13.93 -11.33 5.83
C LYS A 47 13.82 -9.91 5.28
N LEU A 48 12.60 -9.36 5.18
CA LEU A 48 12.39 -7.98 4.76
C LEU A 48 13.07 -6.99 5.73
N HIS A 49 12.96 -7.23 7.02
CA HIS A 49 13.68 -6.46 8.04
C HIS A 49 15.20 -6.68 7.96
N GLY A 50 15.65 -7.92 7.72
CA GLY A 50 17.05 -8.28 7.53
C GLY A 50 17.69 -7.62 6.30
N LEU A 51 16.90 -7.36 5.24
CA LEU A 51 17.33 -6.62 4.05
C LEU A 51 17.66 -5.14 4.36
N GLY A 52 17.20 -4.62 5.47
CA GLY A 52 17.45 -3.23 5.88
C GLY A 52 16.20 -2.36 5.99
N VAL A 53 15.03 -2.86 5.63
CA VAL A 53 13.76 -2.15 5.86
C VAL A 53 13.53 -2.01 7.37
N ARG A 54 13.09 -0.83 7.81
CA ARG A 54 12.87 -0.51 9.22
C ARG A 54 11.42 -0.18 9.54
N TYR A 55 10.68 0.33 8.57
CA TYR A 55 9.30 0.75 8.71
C TYR A 55 8.44 0.13 7.63
N ILE A 56 7.17 -0.13 7.92
CA ILE A 56 6.28 -0.75 6.96
C ILE A 56 4.89 -0.09 6.99
N VAL A 57 4.43 0.31 5.81
CA VAL A 57 3.13 0.95 5.57
C VAL A 57 2.27 -0.01 4.75
N PHE A 58 1.07 -0.28 5.23
CA PHE A 58 0.09 -1.12 4.55
C PHE A 58 -1.07 -0.29 4.01
N ASP A 59 -1.51 -0.58 2.79
CA ASP A 59 -2.85 -0.22 2.38
C ASP A 59 -3.88 -1.01 3.20
N LYS A 60 -5.10 -0.47 3.31
CA LYS A 60 -6.16 -1.10 4.11
C LYS A 60 -7.05 -2.03 3.28
N ASP A 61 -7.78 -1.43 2.34
CA ASP A 61 -8.81 -2.12 1.60
C ASP A 61 -8.23 -3.06 0.55
N ASN A 62 -8.67 -4.32 0.53
CA ASN A 62 -8.13 -5.40 -0.30
C ASN A 62 -6.66 -5.81 0.01
N THR A 63 -6.03 -5.22 0.99
CA THR A 63 -4.68 -5.59 1.48
C THR A 63 -4.74 -6.25 2.84
N LEU A 64 -5.36 -5.60 3.84
CA LEU A 64 -5.57 -6.13 5.19
C LEU A 64 -7.01 -6.55 5.45
N THR A 65 -7.96 -5.80 4.87
CA THR A 65 -9.39 -5.96 5.09
C THR A 65 -10.13 -6.14 3.77
N ALA A 66 -11.35 -6.67 3.80
CA ALA A 66 -12.27 -6.46 2.67
C ALA A 66 -12.56 -4.96 2.49
N PRO A 67 -12.96 -4.49 1.28
CA PRO A 67 -13.35 -3.12 1.07
C PRO A 67 -14.40 -2.65 2.11
N TYR A 68 -14.13 -1.50 2.72
CA TYR A 68 -14.97 -0.88 3.77
C TYR A 68 -15.10 -1.68 5.08
N ALA A 69 -14.45 -2.82 5.22
CA ALA A 69 -14.42 -3.56 6.49
C ALA A 69 -13.45 -2.91 7.48
N ARG A 70 -13.68 -3.15 8.78
CA ARG A 70 -12.87 -2.61 9.88
C ARG A 70 -11.96 -3.66 10.51
N THR A 71 -12.18 -4.94 10.20
CA THR A 71 -11.46 -6.07 10.74
C THR A 71 -10.61 -6.75 9.69
N TYR A 72 -9.62 -7.50 10.09
CA TYR A 72 -8.81 -8.31 9.17
C TYR A 72 -9.69 -9.24 8.33
N PHE A 73 -9.31 -9.45 7.08
CA PHE A 73 -10.06 -10.27 6.13
C PHE A 73 -10.19 -11.73 6.61
N ASN A 74 -9.14 -12.26 7.19
CA ASN A 74 -9.12 -13.60 7.75
C ASN A 74 -8.05 -13.76 8.83
N LYS A 75 -8.07 -14.91 9.51
CA LYS A 75 -7.12 -15.21 10.60
C LYS A 75 -5.67 -15.34 10.16
N GLN A 76 -5.40 -15.71 8.91
CA GLN A 76 -4.04 -15.80 8.39
C GLN A 76 -3.41 -14.41 8.27
N ILE A 77 -4.15 -13.41 7.73
CA ILE A 77 -3.73 -12.02 7.65
C ILE A 77 -3.54 -11.41 9.05
N GLU A 78 -4.50 -11.63 9.95
CA GLU A 78 -4.39 -11.16 11.34
C GLU A 78 -3.12 -11.71 12.01
N THR A 79 -2.84 -13.01 11.88
CA THR A 79 -1.63 -13.63 12.42
C THR A 79 -0.36 -13.07 11.78
N ALA A 80 -0.37 -12.83 10.46
CA ALA A 80 0.76 -12.23 9.76
C ALA A 80 1.07 -10.83 10.29
N MET A 81 0.05 -10.04 10.61
CA MET A 81 0.22 -8.67 11.13
C MET A 81 0.61 -8.67 12.61
N LEU A 82 -0.23 -9.26 13.46
CA LEU A 82 -0.11 -9.15 14.92
C LEU A 82 0.97 -10.04 15.52
N LYS A 83 1.46 -11.03 14.77
CA LYS A 83 2.57 -11.88 15.17
C LYS A 83 3.80 -11.61 14.30
N ASN A 84 3.82 -12.10 13.06
CA ASN A 84 5.04 -12.15 12.24
C ASN A 84 5.61 -10.76 11.92
N CYS A 85 4.77 -9.81 11.49
CA CYS A 85 5.21 -8.46 11.17
C CYS A 85 5.58 -7.68 12.43
N LYS A 86 4.77 -7.80 13.48
CA LYS A 86 5.02 -7.15 14.77
C LYS A 86 6.30 -7.66 15.44
N GLU A 87 6.61 -8.95 15.36
CA GLU A 87 7.86 -9.52 15.87
C GLU A 87 9.08 -8.98 15.11
N ALA A 88 8.96 -8.80 13.79
CA ALA A 88 10.07 -8.33 12.96
C ALA A 88 10.31 -6.81 13.07
N PHE A 89 9.26 -6.00 13.06
CA PHE A 89 9.34 -4.54 12.97
C PHE A 89 9.05 -3.80 14.27
N GLY A 90 8.29 -4.40 15.20
CA GLY A 90 7.68 -3.70 16.32
C GLY A 90 6.47 -2.87 15.90
N ILE A 91 5.48 -2.76 16.79
CA ILE A 91 4.19 -2.13 16.47
C ILE A 91 4.30 -0.64 16.09
N ASN A 92 5.27 0.07 16.65
CA ASN A 92 5.48 1.50 16.38
C ASN A 92 6.07 1.78 14.99
N ASN A 93 6.63 0.77 14.35
CA ASN A 93 7.21 0.85 13.01
C ASN A 93 6.27 0.30 11.93
N MET A 94 5.02 0.03 12.30
CA MET A 94 3.96 -0.43 11.40
C MET A 94 2.86 0.63 11.33
N ALA A 95 2.36 0.91 10.14
CA ALA A 95 1.25 1.84 9.94
C ALA A 95 0.32 1.40 8.81
N VAL A 96 -0.92 1.88 8.87
CA VAL A 96 -1.91 1.75 7.80
C VAL A 96 -2.08 3.09 7.10
N LEU A 97 -2.11 3.10 5.79
CA LEU A 97 -2.37 4.28 4.97
C LEU A 97 -3.52 3.99 3.99
N SER A 98 -4.68 4.58 4.23
CA SER A 98 -5.88 4.40 3.41
C SER A 98 -6.28 5.69 2.70
N ASN A 99 -6.89 5.61 1.53
CA ASN A 99 -7.41 6.81 0.83
C ASN A 99 -8.70 7.39 1.44
N SER A 100 -9.35 6.66 2.33
CA SER A 100 -10.61 7.06 2.97
C SER A 100 -10.46 7.24 4.48
N VAL A 101 -9.87 6.26 5.14
CA VAL A 101 -9.69 6.25 6.60
C VAL A 101 -8.46 7.06 6.98
N GLY A 102 -8.59 7.97 7.92
CA GLY A 102 -7.52 8.90 8.32
C GLY A 102 -7.26 10.04 7.34
N SER A 103 -8.09 10.18 6.29
CA SER A 103 -8.03 11.30 5.35
C SER A 103 -8.93 12.45 5.81
N LYS A 104 -8.87 13.60 5.13
CA LYS A 104 -9.81 14.72 5.35
C LYS A 104 -11.29 14.37 5.16
N ASP A 105 -11.57 13.22 4.50
CA ASP A 105 -12.93 12.72 4.32
C ASP A 105 -13.42 11.90 5.54
N ASP A 106 -12.59 11.74 6.58
CA ASP A 106 -12.86 11.08 7.84
C ASP A 106 -12.99 12.14 8.97
N PRO A 107 -14.21 12.63 9.26
CA PRO A 107 -14.41 13.71 10.21
C PRO A 107 -13.87 13.36 11.59
N ASP A 108 -13.04 14.24 12.16
CA ASP A 108 -12.39 14.08 13.46
C ASP A 108 -11.57 12.78 13.58
N TYR A 109 -11.24 12.17 12.42
CA TYR A 109 -10.56 10.86 12.32
C TYR A 109 -11.27 9.76 13.11
N ALA A 110 -12.61 9.82 13.15
CA ALA A 110 -13.41 8.88 13.92
C ALA A 110 -13.30 7.45 13.38
N GLU A 111 -13.35 7.28 12.05
CA GLU A 111 -13.19 5.98 11.42
C GLU A 111 -11.77 5.42 11.61
N ALA A 112 -10.77 6.30 11.55
CA ALA A 112 -9.38 5.89 11.78
C ALA A 112 -9.15 5.36 13.19
N LYS A 113 -9.75 5.97 14.23
CA LYS A 113 -9.67 5.48 15.60
C LYS A 113 -10.28 4.09 15.73
N ILE A 114 -11.45 3.86 15.12
CA ILE A 114 -12.13 2.55 15.14
C ILE A 114 -11.27 1.49 14.44
N VAL A 115 -10.66 1.83 13.31
CA VAL A 115 -9.78 0.92 12.56
C VAL A 115 -8.52 0.60 13.35
N GLU A 116 -7.90 1.61 14.00
CA GLU A 116 -6.74 1.41 14.88
C GLU A 116 -7.04 0.44 16.02
N GLU A 117 -8.18 0.63 16.70
CA GLU A 117 -8.61 -0.26 17.78
C GLU A 117 -8.84 -1.70 17.26
N SER A 118 -9.44 -1.82 16.09
CA SER A 118 -9.78 -3.12 15.51
C SER A 118 -8.59 -3.88 14.94
N LEU A 119 -7.65 -3.19 14.27
CA LEU A 119 -6.47 -3.80 13.66
C LEU A 119 -5.25 -3.83 14.60
N GLY A 120 -5.25 -3.03 15.67
CA GLY A 120 -4.11 -2.91 16.58
C GLY A 120 -2.88 -2.25 15.93
N ILE A 121 -3.05 -1.51 14.82
CA ILE A 121 -2.00 -0.82 14.08
C ILE A 121 -2.43 0.64 13.85
N ARG A 122 -1.53 1.59 14.02
CA ARG A 122 -1.81 3.02 13.81
C ARG A 122 -2.17 3.32 12.36
N VAL A 123 -3.13 4.23 12.16
CA VAL A 123 -3.49 4.76 10.84
C VAL A 123 -2.83 6.12 10.66
N ILE A 124 -2.14 6.32 9.55
CA ILE A 124 -1.54 7.62 9.19
C ILE A 124 -2.65 8.62 8.91
N ARG A 125 -2.62 9.76 9.60
CA ARG A 125 -3.52 10.89 9.35
C ARG A 125 -2.95 11.72 8.21
N HIS A 126 -3.78 12.07 7.22
CA HIS A 126 -3.34 12.81 6.04
C HIS A 126 -4.47 13.64 5.42
N GLU A 127 -4.12 14.77 4.86
CA GLU A 127 -5.08 15.64 4.16
C GLU A 127 -5.18 15.32 2.67
N LYS A 128 -4.07 14.94 2.05
CA LYS A 128 -3.98 14.60 0.62
C LYS A 128 -4.18 13.10 0.44
N LYS A 129 -4.74 12.69 -0.70
CA LYS A 129 -4.87 11.27 -1.05
C LYS A 129 -3.58 10.75 -1.69
N LYS A 130 -3.34 9.41 -1.60
CA LYS A 130 -2.23 8.79 -2.35
C LYS A 130 -2.30 9.21 -3.83
N PRO A 131 -1.20 9.57 -4.46
CA PRO A 131 0.18 9.42 -4.01
C PRO A 131 0.80 10.68 -3.35
N ALA A 132 0.04 11.70 -2.93
CA ALA A 132 0.57 12.97 -2.42
C ALA A 132 0.63 13.02 -0.87
N VAL A 133 1.08 11.95 -0.22
CA VAL A 133 1.09 11.74 1.24
C VAL A 133 2.50 11.58 1.83
N HIS A 134 3.52 12.05 1.13
CA HIS A 134 4.92 11.90 1.54
C HIS A 134 5.19 12.49 2.92
N GLU A 135 4.83 13.77 3.11
CA GLU A 135 5.04 14.49 4.36
C GLU A 135 4.35 13.82 5.55
N ASP A 136 3.13 13.30 5.32
CA ASP A 136 2.34 12.63 6.36
C ASP A 136 3.00 11.32 6.80
N ILE A 137 3.58 10.53 5.86
CA ILE A 137 4.32 9.31 6.17
C ILE A 137 5.59 9.63 6.96
N MET A 138 6.37 10.61 6.50
CA MET A 138 7.62 11.01 7.15
C MET A 138 7.37 11.57 8.55
N HIS A 139 6.34 12.38 8.73
CA HIS A 139 5.92 12.90 10.02
C HIS A 139 5.50 11.78 10.99
N HIS A 140 4.76 10.77 10.48
CA HIS A 140 4.28 9.66 11.31
C HIS A 140 5.41 8.85 11.94
N PHE A 141 6.48 8.61 11.20
CA PHE A 141 7.65 7.84 11.66
C PHE A 141 8.80 8.69 12.21
N GLY A 142 8.72 10.02 12.10
CA GLY A 142 9.72 10.92 12.66
C GLY A 142 10.94 11.18 11.78
N ALA A 143 10.74 11.78 10.59
CA ALA A 143 11.80 12.27 9.69
C ALA A 143 12.92 11.25 9.41
N ILE A 144 12.57 10.12 8.84
CA ILE A 144 13.45 9.01 8.47
C ILE A 144 13.76 9.04 6.96
N GLU A 145 14.68 8.20 6.51
CA GLU A 145 14.98 8.04 5.08
C GLU A 145 13.94 7.13 4.40
N GLU A 146 13.42 7.55 3.26
CA GLU A 146 12.34 6.87 2.53
C GLU A 146 12.69 5.43 2.15
N HIS A 147 13.96 5.18 1.78
CA HIS A 147 14.42 3.84 1.38
C HIS A 147 14.37 2.80 2.53
N LEU A 148 14.23 3.25 3.78
CA LEU A 148 14.04 2.37 4.94
C LEU A 148 12.58 1.96 5.15
N ILE A 149 11.66 2.51 4.36
CA ILE A 149 10.21 2.22 4.44
C ILE A 149 9.83 1.21 3.36
N ALA A 150 9.08 0.18 3.71
CA ALA A 150 8.33 -0.62 2.73
C ALA A 150 6.88 -0.15 2.65
N ILE A 151 6.33 -0.07 1.45
CA ILE A 151 4.90 0.10 1.21
C ILE A 151 4.32 -1.17 0.61
N VAL A 152 3.23 -1.66 1.19
CA VAL A 152 2.53 -2.89 0.80
C VAL A 152 1.10 -2.56 0.42
N GLY A 153 0.69 -2.90 -0.80
CA GLY A 153 -0.67 -2.63 -1.27
C GLY A 153 -1.04 -3.43 -2.51
N ASP A 154 -2.33 -3.41 -2.84
CA ASP A 154 -2.93 -4.18 -3.93
C ASP A 154 -3.15 -3.38 -5.22
N ARG A 155 -2.73 -2.11 -5.23
CA ARG A 155 -2.95 -1.21 -6.38
C ARG A 155 -1.65 -0.62 -6.91
N ILE A 156 -1.38 -0.89 -8.19
CA ILE A 156 -0.17 -0.38 -8.84
C ILE A 156 -0.15 1.15 -8.85
N LEU A 157 -1.26 1.81 -9.23
CA LEU A 157 -1.30 3.27 -9.41
C LEU A 157 -1.25 4.06 -8.10
N SER A 158 -1.67 3.50 -6.98
CA SER A 158 -1.68 4.22 -5.69
C SER A 158 -0.55 3.83 -4.76
N ASP A 159 -0.21 2.55 -4.69
CA ASP A 159 0.73 2.03 -3.69
C ASP A 159 2.12 1.82 -4.29
N VAL A 160 2.22 1.08 -5.41
CA VAL A 160 3.50 0.82 -6.06
C VAL A 160 4.10 2.11 -6.63
N VAL A 161 3.29 2.92 -7.35
CA VAL A 161 3.75 4.21 -7.90
C VAL A 161 4.14 5.18 -6.80
N LEU A 162 3.37 5.26 -5.70
CA LEU A 162 3.74 6.07 -4.54
C LEU A 162 5.10 5.64 -3.99
N GLY A 163 5.26 4.36 -3.67
CA GLY A 163 6.49 3.84 -3.08
C GLY A 163 7.70 4.06 -3.98
N ASN A 164 7.60 3.67 -5.25
CA ASN A 164 8.71 3.86 -6.21
C ASN A 164 9.04 5.32 -6.47
N HIS A 165 8.04 6.21 -6.46
CA HIS A 165 8.28 7.65 -6.64
C HIS A 165 9.05 8.26 -5.46
N LEU A 166 8.78 7.78 -4.26
CA LEU A 166 9.43 8.23 -3.04
C LEU A 166 10.73 7.46 -2.72
N GLY A 167 11.11 6.45 -3.49
CA GLY A 167 12.30 5.65 -3.22
C GLY A 167 12.11 4.61 -2.10
N MET A 168 10.86 4.28 -1.77
CA MET A 168 10.50 3.24 -0.80
C MET A 168 10.59 1.84 -1.42
N PHE A 169 10.75 0.82 -0.59
CA PHE A 169 10.63 -0.58 -1.01
C PHE A 169 9.16 -0.93 -1.26
N THR A 170 8.83 -1.48 -2.43
CA THR A 170 7.44 -1.72 -2.83
C THR A 170 7.11 -3.20 -2.89
N VAL A 171 6.03 -3.59 -2.22
CA VAL A 171 5.46 -4.94 -2.26
C VAL A 171 4.02 -4.87 -2.78
N TYR A 172 3.79 -5.46 -3.93
CA TYR A 172 2.43 -5.62 -4.47
C TYR A 172 1.83 -6.92 -3.94
N VAL A 173 0.59 -6.87 -3.48
CA VAL A 173 -0.19 -8.06 -3.09
C VAL A 173 -1.42 -8.21 -3.96
N ASP A 174 -1.87 -9.45 -4.18
CA ASP A 174 -3.10 -9.68 -4.92
C ASP A 174 -4.30 -9.20 -4.08
N PRO A 175 -5.32 -8.58 -4.71
CA PRO A 175 -6.49 -8.08 -4.00
C PRO A 175 -7.30 -9.22 -3.38
N LEU A 176 -7.74 -9.04 -2.12
CA LEU A 176 -8.45 -10.06 -1.34
C LEU A 176 -9.88 -10.32 -1.83
N HIS A 177 -10.58 -9.28 -2.31
CA HIS A 177 -11.99 -9.38 -2.67
C HIS A 177 -12.41 -8.38 -3.75
N ILE A 178 -12.34 -8.77 -5.02
CA ILE A 178 -12.60 -7.90 -6.17
C ILE A 178 -14.11 -7.59 -6.35
N ASP A 179 -15.00 -8.49 -5.95
CA ASP A 179 -16.44 -8.37 -6.22
C ASP A 179 -17.11 -7.18 -5.53
N LYS A 180 -16.62 -6.79 -4.36
CA LYS A 180 -17.14 -5.67 -3.57
C LYS A 180 -16.55 -4.30 -3.95
N GLU A 181 -15.62 -4.25 -4.91
CA GLU A 181 -15.06 -2.99 -5.37
C GLU A 181 -16.07 -2.17 -6.16
N ASN A 182 -15.96 -0.84 -6.06
CA ASN A 182 -16.71 0.10 -6.89
C ASN A 182 -16.32 -0.08 -8.37
N PHE A 183 -17.26 0.16 -9.27
CA PHE A 183 -17.07 0.05 -10.72
C PHE A 183 -15.87 0.86 -11.25
N VAL A 184 -15.65 2.07 -10.73
CA VAL A 184 -14.49 2.91 -11.11
C VAL A 184 -13.17 2.24 -10.71
N VAL A 185 -13.09 1.67 -9.52
CA VAL A 185 -11.91 0.93 -9.04
C VAL A 185 -11.66 -0.30 -9.89
N LYS A 186 -12.72 -1.06 -10.24
CA LYS A 186 -12.62 -2.22 -11.16
C LYS A 186 -12.12 -1.82 -12.54
N ALA A 187 -12.58 -0.69 -13.09
CA ALA A 187 -12.13 -0.20 -14.39
C ALA A 187 -10.65 0.19 -14.37
N VAL A 188 -10.20 0.91 -13.31
CA VAL A 188 -8.79 1.27 -13.11
C VAL A 188 -7.93 0.02 -12.96
N ARG A 189 -8.34 -0.94 -12.14
CA ARG A 189 -7.63 -2.22 -11.97
C ARG A 189 -7.54 -3.02 -13.27
N SER A 190 -8.62 -3.05 -14.07
CA SER A 190 -8.61 -3.70 -15.39
C SER A 190 -7.59 -3.04 -16.32
N PHE A 191 -7.48 -1.73 -16.28
CA PHE A 191 -6.46 -0.97 -17.00
C PHE A 191 -5.05 -1.31 -16.50
N GLU A 192 -4.82 -1.28 -15.17
CA GLU A 192 -3.55 -1.67 -14.54
C GLU A 192 -3.10 -3.05 -15.02
N ASN A 193 -3.98 -4.04 -14.93
CA ASN A 193 -3.66 -5.43 -15.27
C ASN A 193 -3.43 -5.67 -16.78
N LYS A 194 -4.09 -4.91 -17.66
CA LYS A 194 -4.01 -5.11 -19.12
C LYS A 194 -2.91 -4.27 -19.78
N ILE A 195 -2.69 -3.06 -19.29
CA ILE A 195 -1.84 -2.06 -19.95
C ILE A 195 -0.45 -2.03 -19.33
N VAL A 196 -0.36 -1.98 -17.99
CA VAL A 196 0.93 -1.87 -17.29
C VAL A 196 1.92 -2.98 -17.70
N PRO A 197 1.56 -4.27 -17.75
CA PRO A 197 2.50 -5.33 -18.16
C PRO A 197 3.02 -5.21 -19.59
N LYS A 198 2.27 -4.51 -20.47
CA LYS A 198 2.65 -4.34 -21.88
C LYS A 198 3.61 -3.18 -22.12
N ILE A 199 3.58 -2.18 -21.25
CA ILE A 199 4.32 -0.93 -21.44
C ILE A 199 5.48 -0.75 -20.47
N CYS A 200 5.51 -1.52 -19.37
CA CYS A 200 6.54 -1.42 -18.36
C CYS A 200 7.68 -2.42 -18.59
N PRO A 201 8.90 -2.09 -18.17
CA PRO A 201 10.00 -3.04 -18.15
C PRO A 201 9.68 -4.21 -17.22
N LYS A 202 10.37 -5.34 -17.40
CA LYS A 202 10.19 -6.51 -16.53
C LYS A 202 10.87 -6.34 -15.17
N GLU A 203 11.91 -5.53 -15.11
CA GLU A 203 12.73 -5.33 -13.92
C GLU A 203 12.23 -4.12 -13.11
N PRO A 204 12.19 -4.23 -11.76
CA PRO A 204 11.84 -3.14 -10.89
C PRO A 204 12.89 -2.02 -10.93
N HIS A 205 12.56 -0.90 -10.34
CA HIS A 205 13.51 0.17 -10.10
C HIS A 205 14.59 -0.33 -9.12
N LYS A 206 15.87 0.05 -9.35
CA LYS A 206 16.95 -0.28 -8.41
C LYS A 206 16.66 0.37 -7.06
N HIS A 207 16.75 -0.44 -6.01
CA HIS A 207 16.55 0.02 -4.63
C HIS A 207 17.85 -0.08 -3.85
N PRO A 208 18.22 0.91 -3.01
CA PRO A 208 19.50 0.91 -2.28
C PRO A 208 19.75 -0.32 -1.41
N LEU A 209 18.69 -0.94 -0.90
CA LEU A 209 18.77 -2.13 -0.06
C LEU A 209 18.91 -3.44 -0.85
N ILE A 210 18.72 -3.43 -2.17
CA ILE A 210 18.86 -4.62 -3.02
C ILE A 210 20.25 -4.60 -3.63
N THR A 211 21.12 -5.45 -3.14
CA THR A 211 22.48 -5.62 -3.66
C THR A 211 22.60 -6.80 -4.60
N ASP A 212 21.67 -7.77 -4.49
CA ASP A 212 21.61 -9.00 -5.29
C ASP A 212 20.14 -9.36 -5.54
N ASP A 213 19.80 -9.71 -6.78
CA ASP A 213 18.43 -10.07 -7.16
C ASP A 213 17.95 -11.37 -6.48
N ASP A 214 18.86 -12.29 -6.14
CA ASP A 214 18.54 -13.52 -5.39
C ASP A 214 17.96 -13.23 -3.99
N GLN A 215 18.20 -12.03 -3.42
CA GLN A 215 17.62 -11.62 -2.15
C GLN A 215 16.10 -11.45 -2.21
N LEU A 216 15.54 -11.17 -3.39
CA LEU A 216 14.11 -10.94 -3.57
C LEU A 216 13.31 -12.25 -3.55
N ASP A 217 13.86 -13.34 -4.07
CA ASP A 217 13.18 -14.65 -4.12
C ASP A 217 12.90 -15.20 -2.71
N ASP A 218 13.75 -14.88 -1.79
CA ASP A 218 13.64 -15.31 -0.39
C ASP A 218 12.64 -14.49 0.45
N LEU A 219 12.19 -13.34 -0.05
CA LEU A 219 11.18 -12.49 0.63
C LEU A 219 9.78 -13.11 0.59
N MET A 220 9.58 -14.10 -0.29
CA MET A 220 8.33 -14.84 -0.39
C MET A 220 8.42 -16.11 0.42
N LYS A 221 7.43 -16.37 1.28
CA LYS A 221 7.29 -17.68 1.91
C LYS A 221 6.95 -18.69 0.81
N ARG A 222 7.80 -19.71 0.64
CA ARG A 222 7.44 -20.88 -0.18
C ARG A 222 6.19 -21.50 0.44
N GLN A 223 5.20 -21.79 -0.39
CA GLN A 223 3.97 -22.51 0.00
C GLN A 223 4.30 -23.92 0.46
#